data_9aa590863978b1b962233726ef3e4a83
#
_entry.id   9aa590863978b1b962233726ef3e4a83
#
_cell.length_a   1.000
_cell.length_b   1.000
_cell.length_c   1.000
_cell.angle_alpha   90.00
_cell.angle_beta   90.00
_cell.angle_gamma   90.00
#
_symmetry.space_group_name_H-M   'P 1'
#
loop_
_entity.id
_entity.type
_entity.pdbx_description
1 polymer ?
#
loop_
_entity_poly.entity_id
_entity_poly.type
_entity_poly.pdbx_seq_one_letter_code
_entity_poly.pdbx_strand_id
1 'polypeptide(L)'
;MNDILAGYAAAATPELIARFNALSPSELYAPVFDLLPTSPARVADIGTGIGRDAAWFAQQGHEVLAVEPVKELREAGEALHGSVNIEWLDDRLPELATAQTRDPFDLVTLCAVWQHLDDNARRVAMVNLARMTAIGGMLIMSLRHGPGASDRRVFPVLPEETIKTASRLGFDLTRRSEADSVQPDNQARGVRWTWLALSKVC
;
A
#
# COMPACT_ATOMS: atom_id res chain seq x y z
N MET A 1 6.93 15.24 -1.71
CA MET A 1 7.19 13.90 -1.09
C MET A 1 8.02 14.03 0.20
N ASN A 2 9.17 14.73 0.21
CA ASN A 2 10.03 14.83 1.42
C ASN A 2 9.28 15.33 2.67
N ASP A 3 8.41 16.33 2.54
CA ASP A 3 7.62 16.88 3.65
C ASP A 3 6.65 15.83 4.24
N ILE A 4 6.11 14.94 3.40
CA ILE A 4 5.20 13.87 3.83
C ILE A 4 5.98 12.82 4.62
N LEU A 5 7.16 12.42 4.12
CA LEU A 5 8.03 11.46 4.82
C LEU A 5 8.51 12.04 6.16
N ALA A 6 8.90 13.31 6.20
CA ALA A 6 9.27 14.00 7.44
C ALA A 6 8.09 14.04 8.44
N GLY A 7 6.86 14.26 7.96
CA GLY A 7 5.66 14.22 8.78
C GLY A 7 5.41 12.83 9.39
N TYR A 8 5.63 11.76 8.63
CA TYR A 8 5.53 10.40 9.15
C TYR A 8 6.65 10.07 10.15
N ALA A 9 7.90 10.49 9.88
CA ALA A 9 9.01 10.32 10.80
C ALA A 9 8.74 11.01 12.15
N ALA A 10 8.30 12.27 12.11
CA ALA A 10 7.95 13.02 13.32
C ALA A 10 6.75 12.43 14.09
N ALA A 11 5.81 11.78 13.39
CA ALA A 11 4.63 11.17 13.96
C ALA A 11 4.85 9.72 14.45
N ALA A 12 6.01 9.11 14.19
CA ALA A 12 6.33 7.71 14.52
C ALA A 12 6.53 7.50 16.03
N THR A 13 5.52 7.84 16.83
CA THR A 13 5.51 7.65 18.29
C THR A 13 5.03 6.23 18.64
N PRO A 14 5.32 5.74 19.85
CA PRO A 14 4.80 4.45 20.34
C PRO A 14 3.28 4.33 20.21
N GLU A 15 2.55 5.43 20.44
CA GLU A 15 1.09 5.47 20.36
C GLU A 15 0.60 5.31 18.90
N LEU A 16 1.26 5.96 17.93
CA LEU A 16 0.94 5.78 16.51
C LEU A 16 1.23 4.36 16.06
N ILE A 17 2.38 3.83 16.46
CA ILE A 17 2.83 2.46 16.13
C ILE A 17 1.82 1.45 16.70
N ALA A 18 1.45 1.57 17.98
CA ALA A 18 0.46 0.70 18.61
C ALA A 18 -0.91 0.78 17.91
N ARG A 19 -1.36 1.98 17.54
CA ARG A 19 -2.61 2.19 16.82
C ARG A 19 -2.60 1.53 15.43
N PHE A 20 -1.48 1.63 14.69
CA PHE A 20 -1.36 0.97 13.39
C PHE A 20 -1.33 -0.55 13.53
N ASN A 21 -0.64 -1.06 14.53
CA ASN A 21 -0.52 -2.49 14.79
C ASN A 21 -1.84 -3.12 15.28
N ALA A 22 -2.72 -2.35 15.89
CA ALA A 22 -4.02 -2.83 16.36
C ALA A 22 -5.07 -3.05 15.26
N LEU A 23 -4.83 -2.57 14.04
CA LEU A 23 -5.75 -2.76 12.92
C LEU A 23 -5.66 -4.19 12.39
N SER A 24 -6.79 -4.85 12.23
CA SER A 24 -6.88 -6.17 11.61
C SER A 24 -6.70 -6.09 10.09
N PRO A 25 -5.68 -6.76 9.49
CA PRO A 25 -5.55 -6.79 8.03
C PRO A 25 -6.76 -7.43 7.35
N SER A 26 -7.36 -8.48 7.92
CA SER A 26 -8.55 -9.12 7.35
C SER A 26 -9.77 -8.20 7.28
N GLU A 27 -9.96 -7.33 8.29
CA GLU A 27 -11.00 -6.30 8.26
C GLU A 27 -10.67 -5.18 7.26
N LEU A 28 -9.40 -4.79 7.20
CA LEU A 28 -8.95 -3.75 6.30
C LEU A 28 -9.14 -4.14 4.83
N TYR A 29 -8.73 -5.37 4.47
CA TYR A 29 -8.85 -5.91 3.12
C TYR A 29 -10.22 -6.51 2.79
N ALA A 30 -11.21 -6.46 3.71
CA ALA A 30 -12.54 -7.04 3.50
C ALA A 30 -13.17 -6.74 2.12
N PRO A 31 -13.03 -5.51 1.53
CA PRO A 31 -13.60 -5.20 0.21
C PRO A 31 -13.02 -6.01 -0.96
N VAL A 32 -11.85 -6.62 -0.77
CA VAL A 32 -11.08 -7.34 -1.81
C VAL A 32 -10.51 -8.67 -1.30
N PHE A 33 -10.97 -9.14 -0.14
CA PHE A 33 -10.39 -10.26 0.59
C PHE A 33 -10.36 -11.57 -0.23
N ASP A 34 -11.41 -11.84 -0.97
CA ASP A 34 -11.55 -13.01 -1.83
C ASP A 34 -10.66 -12.99 -3.10
N LEU A 35 -9.98 -11.87 -3.34
CA LEU A 35 -9.02 -11.70 -4.44
C LEU A 35 -7.57 -11.85 -4.00
N LEU A 36 -7.33 -12.00 -2.70
CA LEU A 36 -5.99 -12.22 -2.17
C LEU A 36 -5.53 -13.65 -2.47
N PRO A 37 -4.22 -13.89 -2.66
CA PRO A 37 -3.70 -15.22 -2.94
C PRO A 37 -3.96 -16.17 -1.78
N THR A 38 -4.45 -17.37 -2.09
CA THR A 38 -4.74 -18.45 -1.12
C THR A 38 -3.66 -19.54 -1.08
N SER A 39 -2.65 -19.43 -1.93
CA SER A 39 -1.46 -20.29 -1.99
C SER A 39 -0.20 -19.43 -1.91
N PRO A 40 0.97 -20.01 -1.54
CA PRO A 40 2.22 -19.26 -1.46
C PRO A 40 2.47 -18.42 -2.72
N ALA A 41 2.74 -17.14 -2.55
CA ALA A 41 2.90 -16.15 -3.60
C ALA A 41 3.98 -15.14 -3.21
N ARG A 42 4.52 -14.43 -4.19
CA ARG A 42 5.42 -13.30 -3.98
C ARG A 42 4.60 -12.03 -3.85
N VAL A 43 4.74 -11.36 -2.71
CA VAL A 43 3.97 -10.16 -2.36
C VAL A 43 4.90 -8.97 -2.14
N ALA A 44 4.59 -7.81 -2.73
CA ALA A 44 5.24 -6.55 -2.40
C ALA A 44 4.24 -5.61 -1.73
N ASP A 45 4.53 -5.18 -0.51
CA ASP A 45 3.72 -4.20 0.22
C ASP A 45 4.43 -2.84 0.20
N ILE A 46 3.87 -1.89 -0.55
CA ILE A 46 4.50 -0.61 -0.88
C ILE A 46 3.98 0.50 0.05
N GLY A 47 4.89 1.11 0.79
CA GLY A 47 4.55 2.02 1.88
C GLY A 47 3.97 1.27 3.08
N THR A 48 4.63 0.17 3.41
CA THR A 48 4.16 -0.80 4.41
C THR A 48 4.05 -0.21 5.84
N GLY A 49 4.66 0.95 6.09
CA GLY A 49 4.71 1.55 7.41
C GLY A 49 5.44 0.65 8.41
N ILE A 50 4.74 0.23 9.46
CA ILE A 50 5.27 -0.72 10.45
C ILE A 50 5.19 -2.20 10.00
N GLY A 51 4.84 -2.48 8.76
CA GLY A 51 4.82 -3.85 8.22
C GLY A 51 3.68 -4.73 8.73
N ARG A 52 2.61 -4.18 9.25
CA ARG A 52 1.44 -4.94 9.73
C ARG A 52 0.89 -5.87 8.66
N ASP A 53 0.67 -5.33 7.44
CA ASP A 53 0.10 -6.09 6.32
C ASP A 53 1.14 -7.07 5.77
N ALA A 54 2.40 -6.65 5.64
CA ALA A 54 3.52 -7.51 5.27
C ALA A 54 3.66 -8.71 6.21
N ALA A 55 3.58 -8.50 7.52
CA ALA A 55 3.66 -9.57 8.51
C ALA A 55 2.47 -10.53 8.40
N TRP A 56 1.27 -9.99 8.16
CA TRP A 56 0.08 -10.80 7.97
C TRP A 56 0.20 -11.71 6.73
N PHE A 57 0.71 -11.20 5.59
CA PHE A 57 0.99 -12.02 4.41
C PHE A 57 2.09 -13.06 4.68
N ALA A 58 3.19 -12.68 5.34
CA ALA A 58 4.27 -13.61 5.67
C ALA A 58 3.82 -14.75 6.58
N GLN A 59 2.92 -14.49 7.53
CA GLN A 59 2.31 -15.51 8.40
C GLN A 59 1.45 -16.51 7.63
N GLN A 60 0.94 -16.15 6.47
CA GLN A 60 0.18 -17.03 5.58
C GLN A 60 1.09 -17.82 4.61
N GLY A 61 2.40 -17.68 4.72
CA GLY A 61 3.39 -18.43 3.93
C GLY A 61 3.77 -17.77 2.60
N HIS A 62 3.48 -16.48 2.42
CA HIS A 62 3.94 -15.72 1.26
C HIS A 62 5.40 -15.25 1.43
N GLU A 63 6.11 -15.09 0.31
CA GLU A 63 7.39 -14.38 0.25
C GLU A 63 7.11 -12.88 0.17
N VAL A 64 7.55 -12.09 1.15
CA VAL A 64 7.11 -10.71 1.28
C VAL A 64 8.27 -9.73 1.22
N LEU A 65 8.18 -8.75 0.29
CA LEU A 65 8.98 -7.54 0.26
C LEU A 65 8.17 -6.38 0.87
N ALA A 66 8.66 -5.83 1.98
CA ALA A 66 8.10 -4.66 2.68
C ALA A 66 8.91 -3.40 2.31
N VAL A 67 8.30 -2.48 1.57
CA VAL A 67 8.96 -1.25 1.11
C VAL A 67 8.50 -0.07 1.95
N GLU A 68 9.43 0.55 2.72
CA GLU A 68 9.13 1.70 3.58
C GLU A 68 10.32 2.67 3.64
N PRO A 69 10.16 3.91 3.18
CA PRO A 69 11.22 4.92 3.21
C PRO A 69 11.43 5.57 4.58
N VAL A 70 10.42 5.55 5.46
CA VAL A 70 10.52 6.18 6.77
C VAL A 70 11.25 5.24 7.73
N LYS A 71 12.48 5.59 8.06
CA LYS A 71 13.37 4.77 8.89
C LYS A 71 12.73 4.36 10.21
N GLU A 72 12.10 5.31 10.91
CA GLU A 72 11.48 5.12 12.22
C GLU A 72 10.34 4.09 12.18
N LEU A 73 9.54 4.08 11.10
CA LEU A 73 8.48 3.10 10.90
C LEU A 73 9.05 1.73 10.52
N ARG A 74 10.06 1.70 9.64
CA ARG A 74 10.72 0.47 9.21
C ARG A 74 11.40 -0.23 10.39
N GLU A 75 12.21 0.48 11.21
CA GLU A 75 12.87 -0.08 12.40
C GLU A 75 11.85 -0.58 13.44
N ALA A 76 10.74 0.14 13.62
CA ALA A 76 9.65 -0.32 14.49
C ALA A 76 9.02 -1.61 13.96
N GLY A 77 8.82 -1.70 12.64
CA GLY A 77 8.28 -2.89 11.98
C GLY A 77 9.21 -4.10 12.10
N GLU A 78 10.50 -3.92 11.84
CA GLU A 78 11.54 -4.95 12.03
C GLU A 78 11.54 -5.49 13.46
N ALA A 79 11.42 -4.61 14.46
CA ALA A 79 11.36 -4.99 15.87
C ALA A 79 10.07 -5.74 16.23
N LEU A 80 8.91 -5.31 15.69
CA LEU A 80 7.61 -5.93 15.96
C LEU A 80 7.44 -7.29 15.29
N HIS A 81 7.99 -7.47 14.09
CA HIS A 81 7.72 -8.61 13.22
C HIS A 81 8.96 -9.47 12.92
N GLY A 82 10.00 -9.38 13.75
CA GLY A 82 11.28 -10.11 13.57
C GLY A 82 11.17 -11.64 13.60
N SER A 83 10.02 -12.20 13.98
CA SER A 83 9.76 -13.64 13.99
C SER A 83 9.23 -14.19 12.64
N VAL A 84 8.89 -13.33 11.69
CA VAL A 84 8.40 -13.71 10.35
C VAL A 84 9.40 -13.28 9.28
N ASN A 85 9.48 -14.06 8.21
CA ASN A 85 10.41 -13.80 7.12
C ASN A 85 9.87 -12.72 6.19
N ILE A 86 10.34 -11.49 6.41
CA ILE A 86 10.03 -10.31 5.59
C ILE A 86 11.35 -9.70 5.12
N GLU A 87 11.48 -9.47 3.82
CA GLU A 87 12.56 -8.63 3.28
C GLU A 87 12.15 -7.16 3.41
N TRP A 88 12.90 -6.37 4.18
CA TRP A 88 12.67 -4.93 4.32
C TRP A 88 13.53 -4.14 3.34
N LEU A 89 12.94 -3.14 2.71
CA LEU A 89 13.63 -2.31 1.73
C LEU A 89 13.38 -0.82 1.97
N ASP A 90 14.47 -0.06 2.09
CA ASP A 90 14.45 1.40 2.05
C ASP A 90 14.32 1.85 0.60
N ASP A 91 13.10 2.03 0.15
CA ASP A 91 12.80 2.55 -1.19
C ASP A 91 11.47 3.31 -1.14
N ARG A 92 11.18 4.10 -2.17
CA ARG A 92 10.03 5.00 -2.13
C ARG A 92 9.39 5.23 -3.50
N LEU A 93 8.11 5.52 -3.45
CA LEU A 93 7.36 6.10 -4.55
C LEU A 93 7.83 7.55 -4.84
N PRO A 94 7.75 7.99 -6.09
CA PRO A 94 7.22 7.25 -7.24
C PRO A 94 8.22 6.34 -7.94
N GLU A 95 9.54 6.46 -7.63
CA GLU A 95 10.62 5.82 -8.38
C GLU A 95 10.70 4.32 -8.16
N LEU A 96 10.60 3.84 -6.90
CA LEU A 96 10.79 2.45 -6.51
C LEU A 96 12.08 1.87 -7.15
N ALA A 97 13.17 2.65 -7.03
CA ALA A 97 14.40 2.48 -7.83
C ALA A 97 15.03 1.09 -7.67
N THR A 98 14.94 0.53 -6.48
CA THR A 98 15.45 -0.82 -6.17
C THR A 98 14.35 -1.87 -6.29
N ALA A 99 13.15 -1.58 -5.77
CA ALA A 99 12.04 -2.53 -5.77
C ALA A 99 11.65 -2.95 -7.20
N GLN A 100 11.60 -2.01 -8.16
CA GLN A 100 11.27 -2.30 -9.56
C GLN A 100 12.30 -3.15 -10.32
N THR A 101 13.49 -3.40 -9.75
CA THR A 101 14.52 -4.25 -10.35
C THR A 101 14.43 -5.71 -9.90
N ARG A 102 13.52 -6.00 -8.96
CA ARG A 102 13.25 -7.37 -8.51
C ARG A 102 12.42 -8.12 -9.55
N ASP A 103 12.45 -9.45 -9.45
CA ASP A 103 11.51 -10.26 -10.21
C ASP A 103 10.08 -9.86 -9.86
N PRO A 104 9.15 -9.85 -10.83
CA PRO A 104 7.78 -9.41 -10.61
C PRO A 104 7.05 -10.20 -9.52
N PHE A 105 6.09 -9.54 -8.88
CA PHE A 105 5.29 -10.05 -7.77
C PHE A 105 3.91 -10.51 -8.24
N ASP A 106 3.40 -11.57 -7.63
CA ASP A 106 2.03 -12.06 -7.88
C ASP A 106 0.99 -11.10 -7.30
N LEU A 107 1.35 -10.42 -6.20
CA LEU A 107 0.53 -9.38 -5.59
C LEU A 107 1.38 -8.16 -5.23
N VAL A 108 0.92 -6.99 -5.63
CA VAL A 108 1.47 -5.71 -5.17
C VAL A 108 0.37 -4.97 -4.41
N THR A 109 0.64 -4.53 -3.17
CA THR A 109 -0.32 -3.78 -2.35
C THR A 109 0.14 -2.36 -2.08
N LEU A 110 -0.81 -1.42 -2.11
CA LEU A 110 -0.66 -0.02 -1.68
C LEU A 110 -1.83 0.36 -0.77
N CYS A 111 -1.70 0.15 0.52
CA CYS A 111 -2.74 0.52 1.47
C CYS A 111 -2.50 1.92 2.06
N ALA A 112 -3.43 2.85 1.79
CA ALA A 112 -3.40 4.22 2.31
C ALA A 112 -2.16 5.05 1.93
N VAL A 113 -1.63 4.87 0.73
CA VAL A 113 -0.41 5.53 0.23
C VAL A 113 -0.71 6.50 -0.93
N TRP A 114 -1.59 6.12 -1.86
CA TRP A 114 -1.79 6.79 -3.15
C TRP A 114 -2.16 8.27 -3.06
N GLN A 115 -2.88 8.66 -2.02
CA GLN A 115 -3.26 10.06 -1.75
C GLN A 115 -2.08 10.98 -1.44
N HIS A 116 -0.91 10.46 -1.15
CA HIS A 116 0.30 11.24 -0.88
C HIS A 116 1.08 11.61 -2.15
N LEU A 117 0.69 11.07 -3.28
CA LEU A 117 1.27 11.38 -4.59
C LEU A 117 0.45 12.43 -5.32
N ASP A 118 1.10 13.42 -5.92
CA ASP A 118 0.47 14.29 -6.92
C ASP A 118 0.31 13.55 -8.26
N ASP A 119 -0.35 14.18 -9.23
CA ASP A 119 -0.66 13.55 -10.51
C ASP A 119 0.58 13.17 -11.34
N ASN A 120 1.67 13.93 -11.21
CA ASN A 120 2.95 13.59 -11.87
C ASN A 120 3.56 12.35 -11.24
N ALA A 121 3.66 12.33 -9.91
CA ALA A 121 4.19 11.21 -9.17
C ALA A 121 3.35 9.94 -9.38
N ARG A 122 2.01 10.06 -9.44
CA ARG A 122 1.10 8.93 -9.74
C ARG A 122 1.38 8.30 -11.11
N ARG A 123 1.66 9.13 -12.14
CA ARG A 123 1.99 8.61 -13.47
C ARG A 123 3.30 7.81 -13.46
N VAL A 124 4.32 8.31 -12.81
CA VAL A 124 5.61 7.61 -12.68
C VAL A 124 5.44 6.34 -11.84
N ALA A 125 4.78 6.46 -10.69
CA ALA A 125 4.52 5.34 -9.80
C ALA A 125 3.78 4.20 -10.50
N MET A 126 2.72 4.50 -11.27
CA MET A 126 1.94 3.47 -11.95
C MET A 126 2.77 2.69 -12.98
N VAL A 127 3.71 3.35 -13.68
CA VAL A 127 4.65 2.67 -14.60
C VAL A 127 5.52 1.67 -13.83
N ASN A 128 6.04 2.06 -12.67
CA ASN A 128 6.92 1.20 -11.87
C ASN A 128 6.14 0.06 -11.20
N LEU A 129 4.93 0.34 -10.70
CA LEU A 129 4.02 -0.69 -10.18
C LEU A 129 3.64 -1.71 -11.26
N ALA A 130 3.42 -1.26 -12.50
CA ALA A 130 3.14 -2.15 -13.61
C ALA A 130 4.31 -3.07 -13.95
N ARG A 131 5.57 -2.60 -13.82
CA ARG A 131 6.76 -3.43 -13.97
C ARG A 131 6.93 -4.45 -12.86
N MET A 132 6.56 -4.07 -11.65
CA MET A 132 6.65 -4.93 -10.47
C MET A 132 5.57 -6.01 -10.42
N THR A 133 4.44 -5.82 -11.10
CA THR A 133 3.34 -6.80 -11.08
C THR A 133 3.54 -7.81 -12.20
N ALA A 134 3.55 -9.10 -11.87
CA ALA A 134 3.67 -10.20 -12.84
C ALA A 134 2.44 -10.23 -13.78
N ILE A 135 2.62 -10.72 -14.98
CA ILE A 135 1.47 -11.04 -15.86
C ILE A 135 0.63 -12.12 -15.16
N GLY A 136 -0.66 -11.90 -15.05
CA GLY A 136 -1.57 -12.71 -14.24
C GLY A 136 -1.59 -12.34 -12.76
N GLY A 137 -0.68 -11.49 -12.31
CA GLY A 137 -0.65 -10.95 -10.94
C GLY A 137 -1.63 -9.80 -10.75
N MET A 138 -1.68 -9.28 -9.53
CA MET A 138 -2.66 -8.27 -9.13
C MET A 138 -2.00 -7.09 -8.42
N LEU A 139 -2.48 -5.87 -8.73
CA LEU A 139 -2.22 -4.66 -7.99
C LEU A 139 -3.48 -4.30 -7.19
N ILE A 140 -3.38 -4.29 -5.86
CA ILE A 140 -4.46 -3.88 -4.96
C ILE A 140 -4.09 -2.56 -4.29
N MET A 141 -4.98 -1.58 -4.35
CA MET A 141 -4.73 -0.27 -3.76
C MET A 141 -5.98 0.32 -3.13
N SER A 142 -5.80 1.06 -2.02
CA SER A 142 -6.87 1.83 -1.40
C SER A 142 -6.66 3.33 -1.65
N LEU A 143 -7.70 3.97 -2.16
CA LEU A 143 -7.74 5.40 -2.51
C LEU A 143 -8.53 6.15 -1.44
N ARG A 144 -7.86 7.09 -0.75
CA ARG A 144 -8.47 7.87 0.32
C ARG A 144 -9.33 9.02 -0.22
N HIS A 145 -10.53 9.17 0.34
CA HIS A 145 -11.39 10.33 0.17
C HIS A 145 -11.61 11.01 1.53
N GLY A 146 -11.65 12.33 1.53
CA GLY A 146 -11.81 13.12 2.75
C GLY A 146 -10.49 13.73 3.28
N PRO A 147 -10.53 14.40 4.42
CA PRO A 147 -9.40 15.18 4.93
C PRO A 147 -8.23 14.28 5.35
N GLY A 148 -7.01 14.74 5.08
CA GLY A 148 -5.78 14.17 5.63
C GLY A 148 -5.54 14.53 7.10
N ALA A 149 -4.45 14.05 7.66
CA ALA A 149 -3.90 14.59 8.90
C ALA A 149 -3.25 15.96 8.61
N SER A 150 -3.21 16.84 9.60
CA SER A 150 -2.71 18.21 9.44
C SER A 150 -1.21 18.29 9.12
N ASP A 151 -0.47 17.27 9.52
CA ASP A 151 0.99 17.13 9.36
C ASP A 151 1.41 16.40 8.08
N ARG A 152 0.45 15.87 7.30
CA ARG A 152 0.72 15.08 6.09
C ARG A 152 -0.21 15.48 4.95
N ARG A 153 0.39 16.03 3.92
CA ARG A 153 -0.35 16.47 2.75
C ARG A 153 -1.03 15.28 2.04
N VAL A 154 -2.29 15.49 1.65
CA VAL A 154 -3.03 14.59 0.78
C VAL A 154 -3.50 15.36 -0.45
N PHE A 155 -3.53 14.68 -1.59
CA PHE A 155 -4.04 15.17 -2.85
C PHE A 155 -5.37 14.47 -3.16
N PRO A 156 -6.35 15.16 -3.77
CA PRO A 156 -7.55 14.51 -4.27
C PRO A 156 -7.21 13.33 -5.18
N VAL A 157 -7.97 12.26 -5.08
CA VAL A 157 -7.80 11.06 -5.91
C VAL A 157 -9.10 10.79 -6.65
N LEU A 158 -9.00 10.65 -7.98
CA LEU A 158 -10.12 10.24 -8.83
C LEU A 158 -9.90 8.77 -9.23
N PRO A 159 -10.76 7.84 -8.78
CA PRO A 159 -10.63 6.43 -9.11
C PRO A 159 -10.60 6.15 -10.62
N GLU A 160 -11.42 6.87 -11.38
CA GLU A 160 -11.51 6.74 -12.83
C GLU A 160 -10.19 7.07 -13.54
N GLU A 161 -9.48 8.10 -13.09
CA GLU A 161 -8.17 8.46 -13.64
C GLU A 161 -7.10 7.42 -13.28
N THR A 162 -7.16 6.88 -12.08
CA THR A 162 -6.27 5.80 -11.64
C THR A 162 -6.49 4.56 -12.49
N ILE A 163 -7.75 4.13 -12.68
CA ILE A 163 -8.12 2.98 -13.51
C ILE A 163 -7.67 3.21 -14.96
N LYS A 164 -7.95 4.39 -15.53
CA LYS A 164 -7.55 4.73 -16.91
C LYS A 164 -6.04 4.71 -17.11
N THR A 165 -5.29 5.17 -16.10
CA THR A 165 -3.81 5.14 -16.16
C THR A 165 -3.29 3.72 -16.09
N ALA A 166 -3.83 2.89 -15.20
CA ALA A 166 -3.49 1.49 -15.06
C ALA A 166 -3.82 0.69 -16.33
N SER A 167 -4.99 0.90 -16.92
CA SER A 167 -5.41 0.20 -18.16
C SER A 167 -4.45 0.45 -19.32
N ARG A 168 -3.89 1.65 -19.45
CA ARG A 168 -2.87 1.96 -20.49
C ARG A 168 -1.54 1.21 -20.29
N LEU A 169 -1.34 0.63 -19.10
CA LEU A 169 -0.14 -0.09 -18.71
C LEU A 169 -0.39 -1.59 -18.56
N GLY A 170 -1.47 -2.09 -19.16
CA GLY A 170 -1.79 -3.52 -19.22
C GLY A 170 -2.49 -4.06 -17.98
N PHE A 171 -3.25 -3.23 -17.27
CA PHE A 171 -4.13 -3.69 -16.21
C PHE A 171 -5.60 -3.64 -16.63
N ASP A 172 -6.34 -4.67 -16.25
CA ASP A 172 -7.79 -4.70 -16.29
C ASP A 172 -8.38 -4.51 -14.89
N LEU A 173 -9.45 -3.74 -14.79
CA LEU A 173 -10.18 -3.57 -13.53
C LEU A 173 -10.94 -4.84 -13.19
N THR A 174 -10.50 -5.54 -12.13
CA THR A 174 -11.20 -6.73 -11.61
C THR A 174 -12.27 -6.35 -10.60
N ARG A 175 -11.98 -5.37 -9.72
CA ARG A 175 -12.95 -4.89 -8.72
C ARG A 175 -12.73 -3.43 -8.38
N ARG A 176 -13.84 -2.74 -8.17
CA ARG A 176 -13.92 -1.47 -7.45
C ARG A 176 -14.94 -1.63 -6.33
N SER A 177 -14.56 -1.29 -5.10
CA SER A 177 -15.43 -1.33 -3.92
C SER A 177 -15.27 -0.08 -3.10
N GLU A 178 -16.38 0.46 -2.63
CA GLU A 178 -16.39 1.58 -1.69
C GLU A 178 -16.47 1.02 -0.25
N ALA A 179 -15.73 1.63 0.67
CA ALA A 179 -15.73 1.24 2.08
C ALA A 179 -15.58 2.43 3.00
N ASP A 180 -16.19 2.36 4.16
CA ASP A 180 -15.93 3.28 5.25
C ASP A 180 -14.56 2.95 5.87
N SER A 181 -13.97 3.93 6.57
CA SER A 181 -12.72 3.65 7.27
C SER A 181 -12.97 2.69 8.45
N VAL A 182 -12.09 1.73 8.66
CA VAL A 182 -12.11 0.89 9.87
C VAL A 182 -11.66 1.64 11.11
N GLN A 183 -11.06 2.82 10.97
CA GLN A 183 -10.60 3.65 12.08
C GLN A 183 -11.71 4.63 12.52
N PRO A 184 -12.16 4.59 13.79
CA PRO A 184 -13.26 5.45 14.27
C PRO A 184 -13.02 6.95 14.07
N ASP A 185 -11.81 7.43 14.33
CA ASP A 185 -11.44 8.84 14.13
C ASP A 185 -11.55 9.27 12.66
N ASN A 186 -11.23 8.40 11.74
CA ASN A 186 -11.39 8.64 10.32
C ASN A 186 -12.86 8.64 9.91
N GLN A 187 -13.67 7.71 10.45
CA GLN A 187 -15.11 7.67 10.22
C GLN A 187 -15.78 8.97 10.69
N ALA A 188 -15.46 9.42 11.91
CA ALA A 188 -15.98 10.67 12.47
C ALA A 188 -15.64 11.90 11.62
N ARG A 189 -14.55 11.84 10.85
CA ARG A 189 -14.10 12.90 9.93
C ARG A 189 -14.61 12.71 8.50
N GLY A 190 -15.47 11.72 8.24
CA GLY A 190 -16.04 11.43 6.93
C GLY A 190 -15.05 10.83 5.93
N VAL A 191 -13.99 10.18 6.41
CA VAL A 191 -13.01 9.52 5.53
C VAL A 191 -13.61 8.22 5.01
N ARG A 192 -13.55 8.07 3.69
CA ARG A 192 -13.99 6.88 2.95
C ARG A 192 -12.85 6.39 2.05
N TRP A 193 -12.98 5.17 1.55
CA TRP A 193 -11.99 4.52 0.71
C TRP A 193 -12.64 3.92 -0.53
N THR A 194 -11.97 4.06 -1.67
CA THR A 194 -12.23 3.22 -2.84
C THR A 194 -11.10 2.19 -2.93
N TRP A 195 -11.44 0.93 -2.89
CA TRP A 195 -10.52 -0.17 -3.16
C TRP A 195 -10.55 -0.52 -4.64
N LEU A 196 -9.38 -0.63 -5.24
CA LEU A 196 -9.18 -1.10 -6.60
C LEU A 196 -8.37 -2.38 -6.59
N ALA A 197 -8.87 -3.41 -7.28
CA ALA A 197 -8.09 -4.59 -7.64
C ALA A 197 -7.94 -4.60 -9.17
N LEU A 198 -6.70 -4.63 -9.62
CA LEU A 198 -6.29 -4.45 -11.02
C LEU A 198 -5.45 -5.67 -11.42
N SER A 199 -5.94 -6.49 -12.36
CA SER A 199 -5.23 -7.67 -12.86
C SER A 199 -4.30 -7.30 -13.99
N LYS A 200 -3.04 -7.72 -13.93
CA LYS A 200 -2.05 -7.51 -14.98
C LYS A 200 -2.25 -8.50 -16.12
N VAL A 201 -2.58 -8.01 -17.32
CA VAL A 201 -2.91 -8.87 -18.47
C VAL A 201 -1.84 -8.84 -19.57
N CYS A 202 -0.98 -7.82 -19.60
CA CYS A 202 0.13 -7.73 -20.57
C CYS A 202 1.27 -6.79 -20.09
#